data_c20886e41c7c74df70feb03ba720e2bc
#
_entry.id   c20886e41c7c74df70feb03ba720e2bc
#
_cell.length_a   1.000
_cell.length_b   1.000
_cell.length_c   1.000
_cell.angle_alpha   90.00
_cell.angle_beta   90.00
_cell.angle_gamma   90.00
#
_symmetry.space_group_name_H-M   'P 1'
#
loop_
_entity.id
_entity.type
_entity.pdbx_description
1 polymer ?
#
loop_
_entity_poly.entity_id
_entity_poly.type
_entity_poly.pdbx_seq_one_letter_code
_entity_poly.pdbx_strand_id
1 'polypeptide(L)'
;NLIKREEANNYYQELARKVPANYVSDEDMSILNVPQAVLSNQYVQMASRNVERSGELAKAWGTDKGIFFDIARNVTLYRGIKNFTPLTDEQKATVAAMPAAYREMLTAANDELLAQLEANKKKTGYTINQVDANVSNEDLFTSIISKFKGKVLLVDFWATWCGPCRMANKTMAPMKEELKDKDILYLYITGETS
;
A
#
# COMPACT_ATOMS: atom_id res chain seq x y z
N ASN A 1 1.72 12.03 -6.56
CA ASN A 1 3.00 11.83 -5.83
C ASN A 1 3.13 12.64 -4.53
N LEU A 2 2.61 13.87 -4.47
CA LEU A 2 2.65 14.70 -3.25
C LEU A 2 1.79 14.11 -2.14
N ILE A 3 0.55 13.71 -2.43
CA ILE A 3 -0.37 13.14 -1.43
C ILE A 3 0.17 11.82 -0.84
N LYS A 4 0.70 10.92 -1.66
CA LYS A 4 1.33 9.68 -1.16
C LYS A 4 2.56 9.96 -0.31
N ARG A 5 3.33 10.98 -0.65
CA ARG A 5 4.51 11.37 0.12
C ARG A 5 4.11 11.98 1.45
N GLU A 6 3.01 12.72 1.48
CA GLU A 6 2.47 13.33 2.70
C GLU A 6 1.83 12.27 3.62
N GLU A 7 1.03 11.34 3.08
CA GLU A 7 0.48 10.21 3.83
C GLU A 7 1.59 9.30 4.40
N ALA A 8 2.60 8.98 3.60
CA ALA A 8 3.75 8.20 4.06
C ALA A 8 4.55 8.95 5.13
N ASN A 9 4.74 10.26 4.96
CA ASN A 9 5.45 11.08 5.92
C ASN A 9 4.70 11.17 7.26
N ASN A 10 3.39 11.33 7.21
CA ASN A 10 2.52 11.33 8.40
C ASN A 10 2.58 9.99 9.12
N TYR A 11 2.52 8.87 8.38
CA TYR A 11 2.66 7.53 8.96
C TYR A 11 4.01 7.35 9.67
N TYR A 12 5.11 7.73 9.02
CA TYR A 12 6.45 7.62 9.63
C TYR A 12 6.63 8.52 10.84
N GLN A 13 6.05 9.71 10.83
CA GLN A 13 6.05 10.59 12.01
C GLN A 13 5.26 9.98 13.16
N GLU A 14 4.10 9.38 12.89
CA GLU A 14 3.30 8.71 13.90
C GLU A 14 4.04 7.49 14.47
N LEU A 15 4.65 6.68 13.60
CA LEU A 15 5.49 5.56 14.00
C LEU A 15 6.65 6.01 14.89
N ALA A 16 7.33 7.10 14.53
CA ALA A 16 8.42 7.66 15.34
C ALA A 16 7.96 8.13 16.73
N ARG A 17 6.76 8.71 16.83
CA ARG A 17 6.17 9.12 18.14
C ARG A 17 5.84 7.93 19.02
N LYS A 18 5.56 6.76 18.43
CA LYS A 18 5.23 5.52 19.16
C LYS A 18 6.45 4.67 19.48
N VAL A 19 7.64 5.06 19.06
CA VAL A 19 8.88 4.41 19.48
C VAL A 19 9.03 4.60 21.00
N PRO A 20 9.05 3.53 21.81
CA PRO A 20 9.21 3.65 23.26
C PRO A 20 10.52 4.33 23.63
N ALA A 21 10.50 5.11 24.70
CA ALA A 21 11.68 5.83 25.17
C ALA A 21 12.89 4.93 25.49
N ASN A 22 12.64 3.67 25.81
CA ASN A 22 13.68 2.68 26.12
C ASN A 22 14.18 1.88 24.91
N TYR A 23 13.74 2.20 23.70
CA TYR A 23 14.23 1.54 22.50
C TYR A 23 15.65 1.95 22.10
N VAL A 24 15.98 3.20 22.41
CA VAL A 24 17.35 3.69 22.24
C VAL A 24 18.00 3.61 23.60
N SER A 25 19.10 2.87 23.72
CA SER A 25 19.78 2.72 25.00
C SER A 25 20.33 4.07 25.49
N ASP A 26 20.48 4.21 26.80
CA ASP A 26 21.12 5.38 27.37
C ASP A 26 22.57 5.53 26.86
N GLU A 27 23.21 4.42 26.53
CA GLU A 27 24.54 4.39 25.95
C GLU A 27 24.55 5.00 24.55
N ASP A 28 23.58 4.65 23.69
CA ASP A 28 23.45 5.25 22.35
C ASP A 28 23.18 6.74 22.45
N MET A 29 22.35 7.17 23.40
CA MET A 29 22.05 8.58 23.64
C MET A 29 23.28 9.37 24.11
N SER A 30 24.08 8.76 24.97
CA SER A 30 25.31 9.41 25.48
C SER A 30 26.35 9.60 24.40
N ILE A 31 26.50 8.66 23.48
CA ILE A 31 27.44 8.72 22.36
C ILE A 31 27.03 9.77 21.33
N LEU A 32 25.74 9.84 21.00
CA LEU A 32 25.23 10.70 19.93
C LEU A 32 24.87 12.10 20.38
N ASN A 33 24.69 12.30 21.68
CA ASN A 33 24.34 13.59 22.28
C ASN A 33 23.17 14.30 21.57
N VAL A 34 22.15 13.54 21.17
CA VAL A 34 20.96 14.02 20.47
C VAL A 34 19.68 13.69 21.25
N PRO A 35 18.63 14.51 21.14
CA PRO A 35 17.37 14.22 21.79
C PRO A 35 16.76 12.90 21.30
N GLN A 36 16.17 12.14 22.19
CA GLN A 36 15.49 10.87 21.92
C GLN A 36 14.53 10.95 20.72
N ALA A 37 13.73 12.01 20.64
CA ALA A 37 12.77 12.19 19.55
C ALA A 37 13.45 12.31 18.17
N VAL A 38 14.62 12.96 18.11
CA VAL A 38 15.40 13.09 16.86
C VAL A 38 15.99 11.76 16.47
N LEU A 39 16.54 11.04 17.43
CA LEU A 39 17.14 9.72 17.20
C LEU A 39 16.08 8.70 16.74
N SER A 40 14.91 8.68 17.39
CA SER A 40 13.79 7.82 16.97
C SER A 40 13.36 8.08 15.54
N ASN A 41 13.27 9.36 15.14
CA ASN A 41 12.94 9.73 13.77
C ASN A 41 14.03 9.29 12.77
N GLN A 42 15.30 9.43 13.11
CA GLN A 42 16.41 8.96 12.29
C GLN A 42 16.39 7.45 12.09
N TYR A 43 16.12 6.67 13.13
CA TYR A 43 15.96 5.22 13.04
C TYR A 43 14.81 4.82 12.13
N VAL A 44 13.65 5.47 12.26
CA VAL A 44 12.49 5.21 11.40
C VAL A 44 12.83 5.50 9.93
N GLN A 45 13.48 6.62 9.66
CA GLN A 45 13.86 6.98 8.29
C GLN A 45 14.91 6.02 7.72
N MET A 46 15.91 5.65 8.51
CA MET A 46 16.95 4.71 8.11
C MET A 46 16.35 3.32 7.81
N ALA A 47 15.53 2.80 8.71
CA ALA A 47 14.87 1.51 8.54
C ALA A 47 13.95 1.53 7.30
N SER A 48 13.18 2.60 7.12
CA SER A 48 12.27 2.75 5.98
C SER A 48 12.99 2.78 4.62
N ARG A 49 14.18 3.36 4.57
CA ARG A 49 15.00 3.40 3.35
C ARG A 49 15.71 2.07 3.05
N ASN A 50 15.93 1.25 4.06
CA ASN A 50 16.67 0.00 3.96
C ASN A 50 15.80 -1.24 4.12
N VAL A 51 14.47 -1.09 4.05
CA VAL A 51 13.52 -2.21 4.18
C VAL A 51 13.87 -3.39 3.26
N GLU A 52 14.18 -3.10 1.99
CA GLU A 52 14.49 -4.13 1.00
C GLU A 52 15.82 -4.86 1.29
N ARG A 53 16.72 -4.20 2.03
CA ARG A 53 18.03 -4.75 2.44
C ARG A 53 18.02 -5.36 3.84
N SER A 54 16.88 -5.36 4.53
CA SER A 54 16.82 -5.83 5.93
C SER A 54 17.30 -7.27 6.09
N GLY A 55 17.03 -8.15 5.12
CA GLY A 55 17.51 -9.53 5.13
C GLY A 55 19.04 -9.65 4.99
N GLU A 56 19.67 -8.79 4.17
CA GLU A 56 21.14 -8.75 4.03
C GLU A 56 21.79 -8.21 5.32
N LEU A 57 21.18 -7.18 5.91
CA LEU A 57 21.65 -6.59 7.16
C LEU A 57 21.52 -7.58 8.32
N ALA A 58 20.43 -8.35 8.39
CA ALA A 58 20.25 -9.38 9.39
C ALA A 58 21.36 -10.45 9.30
N LYS A 59 21.74 -10.85 8.10
CA LYS A 59 22.87 -11.78 7.90
C LYS A 59 24.20 -11.17 8.30
N ALA A 60 24.45 -9.93 7.92
CA ALA A 60 25.69 -9.22 8.22
C ALA A 60 25.87 -8.96 9.73
N TRP A 61 24.80 -8.66 10.42
CA TRP A 61 24.82 -8.38 11.87
C TRP A 61 24.61 -9.61 12.74
N GLY A 62 24.27 -10.76 12.15
CA GLY A 62 23.99 -12.00 12.89
C GLY A 62 22.73 -11.96 13.75
N THR A 63 21.83 -10.99 13.49
CA THR A 63 20.56 -10.83 14.21
C THR A 63 19.53 -10.15 13.33
N ASP A 64 18.27 -10.54 13.52
CA ASP A 64 17.10 -9.90 12.92
C ASP A 64 16.20 -9.22 13.99
N LYS A 65 16.73 -9.05 15.21
CA LYS A 65 16.04 -8.46 16.34
C LYS A 65 16.47 -7.01 16.58
N GLY A 66 15.61 -6.26 17.22
CA GLY A 66 15.84 -4.88 17.59
C GLY A 66 14.99 -3.90 16.78
N ILE A 67 15.01 -2.64 17.23
CA ILE A 67 14.13 -1.57 16.73
C ILE A 67 14.22 -1.39 15.20
N PHE A 68 15.40 -1.49 14.62
CA PHE A 68 15.58 -1.38 13.17
C PHE A 68 14.73 -2.39 12.41
N PHE A 69 14.79 -3.66 12.81
CA PHE A 69 14.06 -4.75 12.16
C PHE A 69 12.56 -4.67 12.44
N ASP A 70 12.17 -4.25 13.64
CA ASP A 70 10.77 -4.05 13.99
C ASP A 70 10.14 -2.95 13.13
N ILE A 71 10.84 -1.83 12.93
CA ILE A 71 10.41 -0.76 12.05
C ILE A 71 10.38 -1.23 10.59
N ALA A 72 11.41 -1.94 10.13
CA ALA A 72 11.47 -2.44 8.76
C ALA A 72 10.30 -3.42 8.47
N ARG A 73 10.01 -4.35 9.39
CA ARG A 73 8.84 -5.25 9.28
C ARG A 73 7.53 -4.46 9.26
N ASN A 74 7.37 -3.51 10.17
CA ASN A 74 6.17 -2.66 10.22
C ASN A 74 5.95 -1.92 8.91
N VAL A 75 6.98 -1.27 8.38
CA VAL A 75 6.91 -0.54 7.10
C VAL A 75 6.59 -1.47 5.94
N THR A 76 7.18 -2.67 5.90
CA THR A 76 6.91 -3.66 4.86
C THR A 76 5.45 -4.10 4.86
N LEU A 77 4.93 -4.49 6.02
CA LEU A 77 3.55 -4.93 6.18
C LEU A 77 2.56 -3.81 5.87
N TYR A 78 2.84 -2.59 6.36
CA TYR A 78 1.99 -1.43 6.08
C TYR A 78 1.96 -1.07 4.60
N ARG A 79 3.08 -1.17 3.89
CA ARG A 79 3.11 -0.98 2.43
C ARG A 79 2.23 -2.00 1.70
N GLY A 80 2.24 -3.26 2.13
CA GLY A 80 1.34 -4.30 1.60
C GLY A 80 -0.12 -3.89 1.79
N ILE A 81 -0.52 -3.53 3.00
CA ILE A 81 -1.88 -3.07 3.32
C ILE A 81 -2.28 -1.86 2.44
N LYS A 82 -1.40 -0.87 2.29
CA LYS A 82 -1.65 0.31 1.43
C LYS A 82 -1.71 -0.02 -0.06
N ASN A 83 -1.17 -1.15 -0.46
CA ASN A 83 -1.29 -1.70 -1.81
C ASN A 83 -2.43 -2.74 -1.94
N PHE A 84 -3.43 -2.65 -1.06
CA PHE A 84 -4.62 -3.51 -1.04
C PHE A 84 -4.35 -5.00 -0.82
N THR A 85 -3.23 -5.34 -0.17
CA THR A 85 -2.89 -6.71 0.21
C THR A 85 -3.15 -6.88 1.70
N PRO A 86 -4.22 -7.59 2.12
CA PRO A 86 -4.47 -7.89 3.52
C PRO A 86 -3.37 -8.77 4.12
N LEU A 87 -3.19 -8.67 5.43
CA LEU A 87 -2.25 -9.53 6.15
C LEU A 87 -2.66 -10.99 6.05
N THR A 88 -1.71 -11.85 5.69
CA THR A 88 -1.87 -13.30 5.78
C THR A 88 -1.92 -13.75 7.25
N ASP A 89 -2.35 -14.98 7.52
CA ASP A 89 -2.40 -15.49 8.89
C ASP A 89 -1.00 -15.60 9.52
N GLU A 90 0.03 -15.91 8.74
CA GLU A 90 1.42 -15.88 9.18
C GLU A 90 1.86 -14.45 9.56
N GLN A 91 1.51 -13.47 8.72
CA GLN A 91 1.79 -12.07 8.99
C GLN A 91 1.04 -11.54 10.22
N LYS A 92 -0.22 -11.96 10.42
CA LYS A 92 -0.99 -11.65 11.65
C LYS A 92 -0.32 -12.21 12.89
N ALA A 93 0.20 -13.45 12.83
CA ALA A 93 0.97 -14.04 13.92
C ALA A 93 2.24 -13.24 14.22
N THR A 94 2.94 -12.79 13.17
CA THR A 94 4.10 -11.90 13.31
C THR A 94 3.71 -10.58 13.97
N VAL A 95 2.63 -9.95 13.53
CA VAL A 95 2.11 -8.70 14.11
C VAL A 95 1.73 -8.89 15.57
N ALA A 96 1.11 -10.01 15.93
CA ALA A 96 0.73 -10.30 17.33
C ALA A 96 1.94 -10.35 18.27
N ALA A 97 3.10 -10.75 17.79
CA ALA A 97 4.35 -10.80 18.54
C ALA A 97 5.10 -9.45 18.61
N MET A 98 4.66 -8.44 17.85
CA MET A 98 5.29 -7.12 17.83
C MET A 98 4.94 -6.30 19.10
N PRO A 99 5.74 -5.26 19.43
CA PRO A 99 5.39 -4.29 20.45
C PRO A 99 3.99 -3.71 20.24
N ALA A 100 3.26 -3.46 21.36
CA ALA A 100 1.85 -3.08 21.32
C ALA A 100 1.54 -1.93 20.34
N ALA A 101 2.37 -0.88 20.35
CA ALA A 101 2.17 0.27 19.47
C ALA A 101 2.18 -0.08 17.97
N TYR A 102 3.08 -0.96 17.55
CA TYR A 102 3.17 -1.41 16.15
C TYR A 102 2.04 -2.36 15.78
N ARG A 103 1.73 -3.28 16.71
CA ARG A 103 0.61 -4.20 16.57
C ARG A 103 -0.71 -3.47 16.34
N GLU A 104 -1.01 -2.49 17.20
CA GLU A 104 -2.24 -1.70 17.11
C GLU A 104 -2.35 -0.96 15.77
N MET A 105 -1.27 -0.31 15.33
CA MET A 105 -1.25 0.41 14.05
C MET A 105 -1.51 -0.51 12.85
N LEU A 106 -0.84 -1.67 12.80
CA LEU A 106 -0.98 -2.61 11.69
C LEU A 106 -2.34 -3.30 11.70
N THR A 107 -2.84 -3.67 12.88
CA THR A 107 -4.16 -4.28 13.01
C THR A 107 -5.24 -3.30 12.55
N ALA A 108 -5.23 -2.06 13.04
CA ALA A 108 -6.20 -1.05 12.65
C ALA A 108 -6.17 -0.78 11.14
N ALA A 109 -4.98 -0.66 10.54
CA ALA A 109 -4.83 -0.45 9.10
C ALA A 109 -5.35 -1.65 8.27
N ASN A 110 -5.09 -2.87 8.74
CA ASN A 110 -5.59 -4.08 8.08
C ASN A 110 -7.11 -4.22 8.18
N ASP A 111 -7.69 -3.91 9.35
CA ASP A 111 -9.13 -3.97 9.57
C ASP A 111 -9.86 -2.93 8.71
N GLU A 112 -9.31 -1.73 8.60
CA GLU A 112 -9.81 -0.70 7.68
C GLU A 112 -9.79 -1.18 6.22
N LEU A 113 -8.69 -1.81 5.79
CA LEU A 113 -8.59 -2.40 4.45
C LEU A 113 -9.64 -3.49 4.24
N LEU A 114 -9.80 -4.42 5.18
CA LEU A 114 -10.79 -5.49 5.08
C LEU A 114 -12.22 -4.93 4.99
N ALA A 115 -12.55 -3.95 5.82
CA ALA A 115 -13.85 -3.28 5.75
C ALA A 115 -14.07 -2.60 4.40
N GLN A 116 -13.05 -1.96 3.83
CA GLN A 116 -13.10 -1.35 2.51
C GLN A 116 -13.30 -2.39 1.40
N LEU A 117 -12.60 -3.53 1.47
CA LEU A 117 -12.75 -4.62 0.50
C LEU A 117 -14.17 -5.22 0.57
N GLU A 118 -14.70 -5.45 1.76
CA GLU A 118 -16.08 -5.93 1.93
C GLU A 118 -17.13 -4.93 1.42
N ALA A 119 -16.91 -3.64 1.67
CA ALA A 119 -17.78 -2.59 1.11
C ALA A 119 -17.71 -2.56 -0.43
N ASN A 120 -16.52 -2.79 -1.01
CA ASN A 120 -16.36 -2.84 -2.45
C ASN A 120 -17.05 -4.05 -3.09
N LYS A 121 -17.06 -5.21 -2.44
CA LYS A 121 -17.80 -6.40 -2.93
C LYS A 121 -19.30 -6.17 -3.08
N LYS A 122 -19.86 -5.26 -2.29
CA LYS A 122 -21.28 -4.90 -2.34
C LYS A 122 -21.63 -3.87 -3.42
N LYS A 123 -20.62 -3.28 -4.07
CA LYS A 123 -20.86 -2.32 -5.16
C LYS A 123 -21.43 -3.07 -6.37
N THR A 124 -22.42 -2.44 -6.98
CA THR A 124 -23.06 -2.89 -8.22
C THR A 124 -22.87 -1.88 -9.34
N GLY A 125 -23.36 -2.16 -10.53
CA GLY A 125 -23.25 -1.24 -11.65
C GLY A 125 -22.00 -1.42 -12.50
N TYR A 126 -21.27 -2.51 -12.29
CA TYR A 126 -20.14 -2.90 -13.16
C TYR A 126 -20.22 -4.38 -13.54
N THR A 127 -19.56 -4.73 -14.63
CA THR A 127 -19.41 -6.11 -15.08
C THR A 127 -17.92 -6.43 -15.22
N ILE A 128 -17.50 -7.57 -14.66
CA ILE A 128 -16.14 -8.07 -14.82
C ILE A 128 -16.12 -8.98 -16.04
N ASN A 129 -15.28 -8.65 -17.01
CA ASN A 129 -15.06 -9.47 -18.20
C ASN A 129 -13.62 -9.99 -18.16
N GLN A 130 -13.46 -11.29 -18.29
CA GLN A 130 -12.15 -11.89 -18.46
C GLN A 130 -11.79 -11.93 -19.94
N VAL A 131 -10.51 -11.81 -20.22
CA VAL A 131 -9.97 -11.94 -21.58
C VAL A 131 -9.60 -13.39 -21.80
N ASP A 132 -9.82 -13.90 -23.02
CA ASP A 132 -9.38 -15.23 -23.41
C ASP A 132 -7.85 -15.31 -23.34
N ALA A 133 -7.33 -16.28 -22.60
CA ALA A 133 -5.90 -16.50 -22.43
C ALA A 133 -5.17 -16.89 -23.74
N ASN A 134 -5.90 -17.31 -24.76
CA ASN A 134 -5.35 -17.71 -26.06
C ASN A 134 -5.21 -16.54 -27.06
N VAL A 135 -5.63 -15.33 -26.69
CA VAL A 135 -5.49 -14.15 -27.55
C VAL A 135 -4.02 -13.68 -27.52
N SER A 136 -3.47 -13.41 -28.71
CA SER A 136 -2.12 -12.87 -28.82
C SER A 136 -2.02 -11.48 -28.17
N ASN A 137 -0.82 -11.10 -27.70
CA ASN A 137 -0.60 -9.77 -27.11
C ASN A 137 -0.93 -8.64 -28.11
N GLU A 138 -0.70 -8.88 -29.40
CA GLU A 138 -0.95 -7.91 -30.47
C GLU A 138 -2.46 -7.68 -30.69
N ASP A 139 -3.25 -8.73 -30.54
CA ASP A 139 -4.70 -8.69 -30.74
C ASP A 139 -5.49 -8.40 -29.45
N LEU A 140 -4.83 -8.43 -28.29
CA LEU A 140 -5.45 -8.36 -26.99
C LEU A 140 -6.38 -7.16 -26.85
N PHE A 141 -5.88 -5.97 -27.11
CA PHE A 141 -6.67 -4.75 -26.98
C PHE A 141 -7.84 -4.73 -27.97
N THR A 142 -7.61 -5.12 -29.20
CA THR A 142 -8.64 -5.21 -30.24
C THR A 142 -9.74 -6.21 -29.86
N SER A 143 -9.36 -7.35 -29.27
CA SER A 143 -10.32 -8.36 -28.80
C SER A 143 -11.21 -7.83 -27.67
N ILE A 144 -10.63 -7.03 -26.76
CA ILE A 144 -11.38 -6.41 -25.67
C ILE A 144 -12.40 -5.41 -26.21
N ILE A 145 -11.96 -4.43 -27.00
CA ILE A 145 -12.82 -3.33 -27.45
C ILE A 145 -13.86 -3.78 -28.50
N SER A 146 -13.57 -4.85 -29.24
CA SER A 146 -14.50 -5.39 -30.25
C SER A 146 -15.86 -5.81 -29.68
N LYS A 147 -15.92 -6.14 -28.38
CA LYS A 147 -17.15 -6.49 -27.67
C LYS A 147 -18.10 -5.30 -27.49
N PHE A 148 -17.62 -4.08 -27.70
CA PHE A 148 -18.34 -2.82 -27.44
C PHE A 148 -18.54 -1.98 -28.71
N LYS A 149 -18.60 -2.63 -29.87
CA LYS A 149 -18.81 -1.93 -31.16
C LYS A 149 -20.05 -1.04 -31.13
N GLY A 150 -19.92 0.17 -31.63
CA GLY A 150 -21.01 1.14 -31.69
C GLY A 150 -21.21 1.95 -30.39
N LYS A 151 -20.37 1.75 -29.40
CA LYS A 151 -20.38 2.52 -28.16
C LYS A 151 -19.20 3.50 -28.08
N VAL A 152 -19.41 4.63 -27.42
CA VAL A 152 -18.30 5.51 -27.05
C VAL A 152 -17.63 4.92 -25.81
N LEU A 153 -16.32 4.67 -25.89
CA LEU A 153 -15.55 4.07 -24.81
C LEU A 153 -14.59 5.11 -24.23
N LEU A 154 -14.60 5.24 -22.90
CA LEU A 154 -13.50 5.81 -22.15
C LEU A 154 -12.69 4.64 -21.57
N VAL A 155 -11.49 4.44 -22.10
CA VAL A 155 -10.62 3.32 -21.68
C VAL A 155 -9.57 3.83 -20.69
N ASP A 156 -9.47 3.18 -19.55
CA ASP A 156 -8.48 3.48 -18.50
C ASP A 156 -7.65 2.22 -18.19
N PHE A 157 -6.35 2.32 -18.40
CA PHE A 157 -5.39 1.29 -18.00
C PHE A 157 -4.90 1.58 -16.60
N TRP A 158 -5.12 0.67 -15.68
CA TRP A 158 -4.81 0.91 -14.30
C TRP A 158 -4.25 -0.33 -13.57
N ALA A 159 -3.73 -0.12 -12.36
CA ALA A 159 -3.34 -1.19 -11.46
C ALA A 159 -3.49 -0.72 -10.01
N THR A 160 -3.62 -1.64 -9.06
CA THR A 160 -3.77 -1.33 -7.63
C THR A 160 -2.57 -0.55 -7.09
N TRP A 161 -1.38 -0.87 -7.55
CA TRP A 161 -0.12 -0.19 -7.20
C TRP A 161 0.11 1.13 -7.95
N CYS A 162 -0.67 1.43 -8.98
CA CYS A 162 -0.52 2.64 -9.80
C CYS A 162 -1.08 3.87 -9.07
N GLY A 163 -0.21 4.61 -8.42
CA GLY A 163 -0.59 5.82 -7.71
C GLY A 163 -1.24 6.91 -8.56
N PRO A 164 -0.64 7.29 -9.71
CA PRO A 164 -1.25 8.25 -10.62
C PRO A 164 -2.63 7.82 -11.12
N CYS A 165 -2.83 6.53 -11.43
CA CYS A 165 -4.12 6.01 -11.87
C CYS A 165 -5.21 6.18 -10.79
N ARG A 166 -4.86 5.89 -9.53
CA ARG A 166 -5.78 6.08 -8.39
C ARG A 166 -6.16 7.54 -8.19
N MET A 167 -5.23 8.46 -8.42
CA MET A 167 -5.50 9.90 -8.39
C MET A 167 -6.39 10.33 -9.56
N ALA A 168 -6.10 9.88 -10.77
CA ALA A 168 -6.90 10.15 -11.95
C ALA A 168 -8.35 9.69 -11.77
N ASN A 169 -8.57 8.51 -11.20
CA ASN A 169 -9.91 8.02 -10.91
C ASN A 169 -10.69 8.92 -9.95
N LYS A 170 -10.04 9.47 -8.91
CA LYS A 170 -10.68 10.43 -8.01
C LYS A 170 -11.02 11.74 -8.73
N THR A 171 -10.12 12.23 -9.56
CA THR A 171 -10.31 13.48 -10.33
C THR A 171 -11.41 13.34 -11.39
N MET A 172 -11.55 12.14 -11.98
CA MET A 172 -12.58 11.86 -12.97
C MET A 172 -13.99 11.65 -12.39
N ALA A 173 -14.13 11.46 -11.07
CA ALA A 173 -15.42 11.16 -10.47
C ALA A 173 -16.49 12.25 -10.74
N PRO A 174 -16.20 13.56 -10.61
CA PRO A 174 -17.18 14.61 -10.98
C PRO A 174 -17.57 14.57 -12.46
N MET A 175 -16.59 14.38 -13.35
CA MET A 175 -16.85 14.28 -14.79
C MET A 175 -17.76 13.08 -15.13
N LYS A 176 -17.57 11.95 -14.46
CA LYS A 176 -18.44 10.78 -14.66
C LYS A 176 -19.87 11.06 -14.22
N GLU A 177 -20.05 11.83 -13.15
CA GLU A 177 -21.38 12.25 -12.71
C GLU A 177 -22.05 13.22 -13.71
N GLU A 178 -21.30 14.16 -14.28
CA GLU A 178 -21.80 15.07 -15.34
C GLU A 178 -22.17 14.31 -16.62
N LEU A 179 -21.48 13.22 -16.92
CA LEU A 179 -21.66 12.44 -18.14
C LEU A 179 -22.55 11.21 -17.95
N LYS A 180 -23.16 11.02 -16.78
CA LYS A 180 -23.93 9.80 -16.46
C LYS A 180 -25.11 9.54 -17.40
N ASP A 181 -25.70 10.58 -17.97
CA ASP A 181 -26.81 10.49 -18.93
C ASP A 181 -26.37 10.36 -20.39
N LYS A 182 -25.06 10.29 -20.63
CA LYS A 182 -24.50 10.08 -21.96
C LYS A 182 -24.24 8.59 -22.21
N ASP A 183 -24.36 8.16 -23.46
CA ASP A 183 -24.07 6.77 -23.86
C ASP A 183 -22.55 6.53 -23.94
N ILE A 184 -21.89 6.62 -22.79
CA ILE A 184 -20.45 6.41 -22.63
C ILE A 184 -20.24 5.19 -21.73
N LEU A 185 -19.44 4.25 -22.20
CA LEU A 185 -18.97 3.11 -21.42
C LEU A 185 -17.58 3.38 -20.86
N TYR A 186 -17.43 3.18 -19.57
CA TYR A 186 -16.14 3.27 -18.88
C TYR A 186 -15.52 1.88 -18.79
N LEU A 187 -14.44 1.68 -19.54
CA LEU A 187 -13.75 0.40 -19.62
C LEU A 187 -12.42 0.48 -18.85
N TYR A 188 -12.32 -0.27 -17.77
CA TYR A 188 -11.11 -0.37 -16.95
C TYR A 188 -10.36 -1.64 -17.30
N ILE A 189 -9.11 -1.50 -17.72
CA ILE A 189 -8.26 -2.63 -18.10
C ILE A 189 -7.13 -2.75 -17.06
N THR A 190 -7.01 -3.92 -16.46
CA THR A 190 -5.93 -4.27 -15.54
C THR A 190 -5.33 -5.62 -15.88
N GLY A 191 -4.03 -5.78 -15.68
CA GLY A 191 -3.35 -7.08 -15.79
C GLY A 191 -3.34 -7.87 -14.48
N GLU A 192 -4.03 -7.38 -13.44
CA GLU A 192 -4.12 -8.06 -12.15
C GLU A 192 -5.25 -9.09 -12.17
N THR A 193 -4.95 -10.29 -11.71
CA THR A 193 -5.97 -11.32 -11.43
C THR A 193 -6.58 -11.04 -10.06
N SER A 194 -7.90 -11.11 -9.98
CA SER A 194 -8.67 -11.02 -8.73
C SER A 194 -8.43 -12.23 -7.82
#